data_7c183151ed53aa275b3dd72888630c2e
#
_entry.id   7c183151ed53aa275b3dd72888630c2e
#
_cell.length_a   1.000
_cell.length_b   1.000
_cell.length_c   1.000
_cell.angle_alpha   90.00
_cell.angle_beta   90.00
_cell.angle_gamma   90.00
#
_symmetry.space_group_name_H-M   'P 1'
#
loop_
_entity.id
_entity.type
_entity.pdbx_description
1 polymer ?
#
loop_
_entity_poly.entity_id
_entity_poly.type
_entity_poly.pdbx_seq_one_letter_code
_entity_poly.pdbx_strand_id
1 'polypeptide(L)'
;MTTPEAFAAVALAAVACDGRLGRDEAHALRRQLENRSLYSDSSEAAMGELFDRLLLLLREQGVQGLITSALPQLNRIQQQSALAV
;
A
#
# COMPACT_ATOMS: atom_id res chain seq x y z
N MET A 1 2.16 2.81 -12.14
CA MET A 1 1.80 3.01 -10.72
C MET A 1 2.42 4.32 -10.23
N THR A 2 1.65 5.18 -9.60
CA THR A 2 2.17 6.45 -9.06
C THR A 2 2.91 6.21 -7.74
N THR A 3 3.67 7.21 -7.28
CA THR A 3 4.38 7.10 -5.99
C THR A 3 3.45 6.81 -4.81
N PRO A 4 2.31 7.52 -4.64
CA PRO A 4 1.37 7.18 -3.58
C PRO A 4 0.83 5.75 -3.68
N GLU A 5 0.49 5.31 -4.88
CA GLU A 5 0.02 3.95 -5.10
C GLU A 5 1.10 2.93 -4.75
N ALA A 6 2.33 3.18 -5.18
CA ALA A 6 3.46 2.28 -4.93
C ALA A 6 3.77 2.19 -3.42
N PHE A 7 3.73 3.31 -2.72
CA PHE A 7 3.96 3.33 -1.27
C PHE A 7 2.91 2.49 -0.54
N ALA A 8 1.64 2.68 -0.88
CA ALA A 8 0.55 1.91 -0.30
C ALA A 8 0.68 0.42 -0.65
N ALA A 9 1.08 0.11 -1.88
CA ALA A 9 1.26 -1.26 -2.33
C ALA A 9 2.34 -1.99 -1.52
N VAL A 10 3.48 -1.35 -1.28
CA VAL A 10 4.57 -1.95 -0.50
C VAL A 10 4.13 -2.14 0.95
N ALA A 11 3.47 -1.16 1.55
CA ALA A 11 2.98 -1.26 2.91
C ALA A 11 1.98 -2.39 3.06
N LEU A 12 1.05 -2.52 2.11
CA LEU A 12 0.06 -3.58 2.10
C LEU A 12 0.71 -4.95 1.94
N ALA A 13 1.69 -5.06 1.05
CA ALA A 13 2.43 -6.29 0.84
C ALA A 13 3.21 -6.72 2.08
N ALA A 14 3.78 -5.77 2.81
CA ALA A 14 4.49 -6.05 4.05
C ALA A 14 3.56 -6.66 5.11
N VAL A 15 2.35 -6.11 5.25
CA VAL A 15 1.35 -6.65 6.18
C VAL A 15 0.92 -8.05 5.73
N ALA A 16 0.70 -8.25 4.44
CA ALA A 16 0.31 -9.54 3.88
C ALA A 16 1.39 -10.58 4.08
N CYS A 17 2.66 -10.19 3.96
CA CYS A 17 3.80 -11.09 4.12
C CYS A 17 3.86 -11.66 5.55
N ASP A 18 3.42 -10.89 6.53
CA ASP A 18 3.38 -11.33 7.93
C ASP A 18 2.16 -12.21 8.23
N GLY A 19 1.32 -12.46 7.24
CA GLY A 19 0.13 -13.27 7.42
C GLY A 19 -0.97 -12.56 8.21
N ARG A 20 -0.86 -11.24 8.36
CA ARG A 20 -1.79 -10.44 9.18
C ARG A 20 -2.86 -9.75 8.36
N LEU A 21 -2.86 -9.91 7.06
CA LEU A 21 -3.78 -9.17 6.21
C LEU A 21 -5.18 -9.75 6.29
N GLY A 22 -6.04 -9.02 6.99
CA GLY A 22 -7.48 -9.25 7.02
C GLY A 22 -8.17 -7.94 6.71
N ARG A 23 -9.50 -7.94 6.79
CA ARG A 23 -10.28 -6.74 6.53
C ARG A 23 -9.93 -5.60 7.50
N ASP A 24 -9.79 -5.93 8.77
CA ASP A 24 -9.51 -4.95 9.82
C ASP A 24 -8.10 -4.37 9.67
N GLU A 25 -7.13 -5.22 9.35
CA GLU A 25 -5.74 -4.82 9.17
C GLU A 25 -5.58 -3.92 7.94
N ALA A 26 -6.25 -4.24 6.85
CA ALA A 26 -6.24 -3.42 5.65
C ALA A 26 -6.87 -2.05 5.93
N HIS A 27 -7.97 -2.02 6.68
CA HIS A 27 -8.63 -0.78 7.04
C HIS A 27 -7.77 0.07 7.97
N ALA A 28 -7.10 -0.54 8.94
CA ALA A 28 -6.19 0.14 9.86
C ALA A 28 -5.01 0.74 9.09
N LEU A 29 -4.44 -0.01 8.15
CA LEU A 29 -3.36 0.48 7.30
C LEU A 29 -3.81 1.68 6.47
N ARG A 30 -4.98 1.63 5.88
CA ARG A 30 -5.56 2.73 5.11
C ARG A 30 -5.66 3.98 5.96
N ARG A 31 -6.13 3.86 7.20
CA ARG A 31 -6.24 5.00 8.12
C ARG A 31 -4.88 5.59 8.45
N GLN A 32 -3.87 4.74 8.67
CA GLN A 32 -2.51 5.21 8.90
C GLN A 32 -1.99 6.02 7.72
N LEU A 33 -2.21 5.52 6.50
CA LEU A 33 -1.74 6.18 5.29
C LEU A 33 -2.46 7.50 5.05
N GLU A 34 -3.74 7.59 5.35
CA GLU A 34 -4.52 8.82 5.18
C GLU A 34 -3.94 10.00 5.97
N ASN A 35 -3.22 9.74 7.05
CA ASN A 35 -2.61 10.77 7.87
C ASN A 35 -1.24 11.23 7.34
N ARG A 36 -0.71 10.58 6.30
CA ARG A 36 0.57 10.98 5.73
C ARG A 36 0.38 12.10 4.70
N SER A 37 1.37 12.98 4.62
CA SER A 37 1.33 14.11 3.67
C SER A 37 1.23 13.63 2.22
N LEU A 38 1.76 12.44 1.92
CA LEU A 38 1.71 11.85 0.58
C LEU A 38 0.28 11.70 0.07
N TYR A 39 -0.68 11.53 0.98
CA TYR A 39 -2.10 11.32 0.67
C TYR A 39 -2.98 12.51 1.07
N SER A 40 -2.38 13.66 1.37
CA SER A 40 -3.11 14.82 1.86
C SER A 40 -4.18 15.33 0.88
N ASP A 41 -3.96 15.13 -0.42
CA ASP A 41 -4.88 15.55 -1.46
C ASP A 41 -5.86 14.45 -1.87
N SER A 42 -5.76 13.27 -1.28
CA SER A 42 -6.63 12.14 -1.61
C SER A 42 -7.90 12.17 -0.79
N SER A 43 -9.04 12.06 -1.47
CA SER A 43 -10.32 11.93 -0.77
C SER A 43 -10.46 10.52 -0.17
N GLU A 44 -11.42 10.37 0.75
CA GLU A 44 -11.72 9.07 1.32
C GLU A 44 -12.14 8.06 0.24
N ALA A 45 -12.93 8.52 -0.73
CA ALA A 45 -13.33 7.67 -1.85
C ALA A 45 -12.12 7.24 -2.70
N ALA A 46 -11.20 8.16 -2.96
CA ALA A 46 -9.99 7.86 -3.71
C ALA A 46 -9.12 6.82 -2.99
N MET A 47 -8.99 6.93 -1.67
CA MET A 47 -8.25 5.96 -0.87
C MET A 47 -8.93 4.59 -0.90
N GLY A 48 -10.24 4.55 -0.85
CA GLY A 48 -11.01 3.31 -0.96
C GLY A 48 -10.77 2.61 -2.29
N GLU A 49 -10.85 3.35 -3.39
CA GLU A 49 -10.59 2.82 -4.72
C GLU A 49 -9.16 2.31 -4.86
N LEU A 50 -8.20 3.06 -4.33
CA LEU A 50 -6.80 2.67 -4.36
C LEU A 50 -6.60 1.33 -3.67
N PHE A 51 -7.14 1.17 -2.46
CA PHE A 51 -6.99 -0.07 -1.71
C PHE A 51 -7.72 -1.24 -2.37
N ASP A 52 -8.89 -1.02 -2.94
CA ASP A 52 -9.61 -2.06 -3.69
C ASP A 52 -8.77 -2.56 -4.85
N ARG A 53 -8.13 -1.64 -5.59
CA ARG A 53 -7.26 -1.99 -6.71
C ARG A 53 -6.04 -2.76 -6.23
N LEU A 54 -5.41 -2.31 -5.14
CA LEU A 54 -4.22 -2.96 -4.61
C LEU A 54 -4.52 -4.35 -4.07
N LEU A 55 -5.66 -4.53 -3.43
CA LEU A 55 -6.08 -5.84 -2.95
C LEU A 55 -6.32 -6.80 -4.11
N LEU A 56 -6.90 -6.31 -5.19
CA LEU A 56 -7.08 -7.11 -6.40
C LEU A 56 -5.74 -7.52 -7.00
N LEU A 57 -4.80 -6.59 -7.13
CA LEU A 57 -3.46 -6.87 -7.62
C LEU A 57 -2.73 -7.88 -6.73
N LEU A 58 -2.89 -7.75 -5.42
CA LEU A 58 -2.30 -8.68 -4.48
C LEU A 58 -2.84 -10.09 -4.69
N ARG A 59 -4.15 -10.20 -4.93
CA ARG A 59 -4.80 -11.50 -5.19
C ARG A 59 -4.30 -12.11 -6.49
N GLU A 60 -4.13 -11.29 -7.54
CA GLU A 60 -3.74 -11.78 -8.86
C GLU A 60 -2.24 -12.08 -8.96
N GLN A 61 -1.41 -11.22 -8.40
CA GLN A 61 0.04 -11.28 -8.58
C GLN A 61 0.79 -11.81 -7.35
N GLY A 62 0.14 -11.85 -6.21
CA GLY A 62 0.77 -12.23 -4.96
C GLY A 62 1.61 -11.11 -4.37
N VAL A 63 2.12 -11.33 -3.15
CA VAL A 63 2.92 -10.35 -2.42
C VAL A 63 4.15 -9.95 -3.23
N GLN A 64 4.86 -10.92 -3.75
CA GLN A 64 6.11 -10.67 -4.47
C GLN A 64 5.88 -9.88 -5.75
N GLY A 65 4.84 -10.21 -6.50
CA GLY A 65 4.50 -9.49 -7.72
C GLY A 65 4.15 -8.04 -7.43
N LEU A 66 3.40 -7.79 -6.37
CA LEU A 66 3.02 -6.44 -5.98
C LEU A 66 4.25 -5.61 -5.58
N ILE A 67 5.15 -6.19 -4.79
CA ILE A 67 6.39 -5.52 -4.38
C ILE A 67 7.27 -5.22 -5.59
N THR A 68 7.44 -6.20 -6.46
CA THR A 68 8.27 -6.05 -7.66
C THR A 68 7.76 -4.91 -8.55
N SER A 69 6.45 -4.75 -8.65
CA SER A 69 5.85 -3.67 -9.45
C SER A 69 5.98 -2.31 -8.77
N ALA A 70 5.95 -2.26 -7.45
CA ALA A 70 5.88 -1.02 -6.69
C ALA A 70 7.24 -0.44 -6.32
N LEU A 71 8.20 -1.26 -5.92
CA LEU A 71 9.49 -0.78 -5.42
C LEU A 71 10.22 0.16 -6.36
N PRO A 72 10.27 -0.09 -7.68
CA PRO A 72 10.98 0.81 -8.60
C PRO A 72 10.42 2.23 -8.64
N GLN A 73 9.19 2.43 -8.16
CA GLN A 73 8.53 3.74 -8.14
C GLN A 73 8.88 4.55 -6.90
N LEU A 74 9.61 3.96 -5.95
CA LEU A 74 9.94 4.59 -4.67
C LEU A 74 11.44 4.79 -4.55
N ASN A 75 11.85 5.89 -3.93
CA ASN A 75 13.25 6.05 -3.55
C ASN A 75 13.56 5.21 -2.30
N ARG A 76 14.83 5.16 -1.91
CA ARG A 76 15.26 4.32 -0.79
C ARG A 76 14.56 4.68 0.52
N ILE A 77 14.39 5.98 0.79
CA ILE A 77 13.74 6.44 2.01
C ILE A 77 12.27 6.03 2.04
N GLN A 78 11.59 6.20 0.90
CA GLN A 78 10.18 5.82 0.78
C GLN A 78 10.00 4.30 0.93
N GLN A 79 10.90 3.51 0.36
CA GLN A 79 10.87 2.06 0.51
C GLN A 79 10.98 1.64 1.97
N GLN A 80 11.91 2.23 2.70
CA GLN A 80 12.10 1.94 4.12
C GLN A 80 10.88 2.35 4.94
N SER A 81 10.33 3.54 4.66
CA SER A 81 9.14 4.04 5.35
C SER A 81 7.93 3.15 5.11
N ALA A 82 7.74 2.71 3.87
CA ALA A 82 6.61 1.84 3.52
C ALA A 82 6.70 0.48 4.23
N LEU A 83 7.90 -0.08 4.33
CA LEU A 83 8.11 -1.37 5.00
C LEU A 83 7.96 -1.27 6.51
N ALA A 84 8.16 -0.06 7.09
CA ALA A 84 8.07 0.18 8.52
C ALA A 84 6.67 0.55 9.01
N VAL A 85 5.73 0.77 8.10
CA VAL A 85 4.36 1.16 8.46
C VAL A 85 3.64 0.10 9.28
#